data_26ad93abec34e9fe39649a935bd40e45
#
_entry.id   26ad93abec34e9fe39649a935bd40e45
#
_cell.length_a   1.000
_cell.length_b   1.000
_cell.length_c   1.000
_cell.angle_alpha   90.00
_cell.angle_beta   90.00
_cell.angle_gamma   90.00
#
_symmetry.space_group_name_H-M   'P 1'
#
loop_
_entity.id
_entity.type
_entity.pdbx_description
1 polymer ?
#
loop_
_entity_poly.entity_id
_entity_poly.type
_entity_poly.pdbx_seq_one_letter_code
_entity_poly.pdbx_strand_id
1 'polypeptide(L)'
;MSPLIFLFSLSIMAQSTSQFLRIGLLGAGRVASHLGPALVAAGHHVAFVWSRTAPAAAALAARLPGAQALATLAPPLPPADVYLLAVPDAAVAPLLATITWPAGALVAHLAGALPLSVFGNQPTVRGGVFYPLQTFSPGRAIAWPTVPLCIEAHDLAAETTLLALARSLSQHVRRLDSGQRLKLHVAAVFANNFTNHLLGIADALLAEADLPPALLAPLVRETVDKALANAPFAVQTGPAVRHDAPTLAAHHAALAAHPAWQALYARLTASIQAQL
;
A
#
# COMPACT_ATOMS: atom_id res chain seq x y z
N MET A 1 4.25 65.15 18.83
CA MET A 1 5.08 64.09 19.42
C MET A 1 4.16 62.90 19.67
N SER A 2 4.18 61.93 18.79
CA SER A 2 3.43 60.67 18.95
C SER A 2 4.41 59.49 19.05
N PRO A 3 4.29 58.58 19.99
CA PRO A 3 5.14 57.42 20.05
C PRO A 3 4.62 56.29 19.12
N LEU A 4 5.48 55.78 18.29
CA LEU A 4 5.31 54.55 17.50
C LEU A 4 5.16 53.36 18.45
N ILE A 5 4.06 52.64 18.32
CA ILE A 5 3.86 51.31 18.91
C ILE A 5 4.43 50.29 17.95
N PHE A 6 5.55 49.68 18.31
CA PHE A 6 6.12 48.51 17.64
C PHE A 6 5.33 47.25 18.07
N LEU A 7 4.48 46.76 17.21
CA LEU A 7 3.87 45.43 17.35
C LEU A 7 4.90 44.36 16.97
N PHE A 8 5.48 43.71 17.97
CA PHE A 8 6.21 42.46 17.78
C PHE A 8 5.21 41.34 17.44
N SER A 9 5.17 40.97 16.16
CA SER A 9 4.51 39.75 15.75
C SER A 9 5.39 38.56 16.17
N LEU A 10 5.08 37.91 17.28
CA LEU A 10 5.65 36.61 17.62
C LEU A 10 5.06 35.57 16.64
N SER A 11 5.82 35.27 15.61
CA SER A 11 5.60 34.06 14.79
C SER A 11 5.92 32.86 15.67
N ILE A 12 4.89 32.27 16.29
CA ILE A 12 5.02 30.96 16.92
C ILE A 12 5.24 29.95 15.79
N MET A 13 6.50 29.72 15.47
CA MET A 13 6.90 28.53 14.73
C MET A 13 6.56 27.35 15.63
N ALA A 14 5.46 26.66 15.33
CA ALA A 14 5.18 25.35 15.87
C ALA A 14 6.34 24.43 15.43
N GLN A 15 7.34 24.29 16.31
CA GLN A 15 8.34 23.24 16.17
C GLN A 15 7.59 21.92 16.26
N SER A 16 7.39 21.28 15.13
CA SER A 16 7.02 19.87 15.08
C SER A 16 8.19 19.10 15.72
N THR A 17 8.12 18.87 17.03
CA THR A 17 8.98 17.89 17.69
C THR A 17 8.63 16.55 17.07
N SER A 18 9.48 16.07 16.15
CA SER A 18 9.37 14.72 15.63
C SER A 18 9.56 13.76 16.81
N GLN A 19 8.46 13.30 17.37
CA GLN A 19 8.49 12.34 18.46
C GLN A 19 8.96 11.01 17.89
N PHE A 20 10.15 10.56 18.29
CA PHE A 20 10.65 9.25 17.93
C PHE A 20 9.80 8.18 18.63
N LEU A 21 9.17 7.33 17.83
CA LEU A 21 8.25 6.31 18.31
C LEU A 21 8.97 4.95 18.42
N ARG A 22 8.55 4.16 19.42
CA ARG A 22 8.87 2.75 19.52
C ARG A 22 7.80 1.95 18.80
N ILE A 23 8.21 1.09 17.87
CA ILE A 23 7.31 0.33 17.00
C ILE A 23 7.46 -1.16 17.28
N GLY A 24 6.33 -1.83 17.54
CA GLY A 24 6.22 -3.28 17.47
C GLY A 24 5.78 -3.69 16.07
N LEU A 25 6.58 -4.50 15.38
CA LEU A 25 6.28 -4.94 14.03
C LEU A 25 5.84 -6.40 14.01
N LEU A 26 4.57 -6.64 13.75
CA LEU A 26 3.98 -7.99 13.64
C LEU A 26 3.84 -8.36 12.17
N GLY A 27 4.70 -9.24 11.71
CA GLY A 27 4.89 -9.66 10.33
C GLY A 27 6.30 -9.34 9.83
N ALA A 28 6.84 -10.25 9.01
CA ALA A 28 8.15 -10.09 8.35
C ALA A 28 8.03 -10.33 6.84
N GLY A 29 6.86 -10.02 6.27
CA GLY A 29 6.58 -10.14 4.84
C GLY A 29 7.11 -8.97 4.02
N ARG A 30 6.66 -8.89 2.76
CA ARG A 30 7.13 -7.87 1.80
C ARG A 30 6.95 -6.43 2.30
N VAL A 31 5.81 -6.09 2.89
CA VAL A 31 5.58 -4.75 3.43
C VAL A 31 6.54 -4.48 4.59
N ALA A 32 6.59 -5.38 5.57
CA ALA A 32 7.44 -5.22 6.75
C ALA A 32 8.93 -5.09 6.41
N SER A 33 9.42 -5.86 5.42
CA SER A 33 10.82 -5.84 5.00
C SER A 33 11.27 -4.53 4.33
N HIS A 34 10.33 -3.70 3.88
CA HIS A 34 10.58 -2.35 3.36
C HIS A 34 10.25 -1.27 4.40
N LEU A 35 9.14 -1.45 5.14
CA LEU A 35 8.69 -0.47 6.13
C LEU A 35 9.62 -0.40 7.34
N GLY A 36 10.07 -1.53 7.87
CA GLY A 36 10.97 -1.57 9.04
C GLY A 36 12.23 -0.72 8.85
N PRO A 37 13.04 -0.93 7.78
CA PRO A 37 14.19 -0.07 7.50
C PRO A 37 13.84 1.39 7.28
N ALA A 38 12.68 1.69 6.66
CA ALA A 38 12.24 3.08 6.45
C ALA A 38 11.91 3.77 7.78
N LEU A 39 11.26 3.07 8.71
CA LEU A 39 10.98 3.57 10.06
C LEU A 39 12.29 3.91 10.80
N VAL A 40 13.29 3.03 10.73
CA VAL A 40 14.60 3.28 11.33
C VAL A 40 15.29 4.48 10.67
N ALA A 41 15.27 4.57 9.36
CA ALA A 41 15.85 5.70 8.62
C ALA A 41 15.16 7.04 8.95
N ALA A 42 13.87 7.03 9.30
CA ALA A 42 13.11 8.18 9.79
C ALA A 42 13.34 8.49 11.28
N GLY A 43 14.22 7.74 11.95
CA GLY A 43 14.60 7.95 13.36
C GLY A 43 13.75 7.18 14.38
N HIS A 44 12.76 6.39 13.95
CA HIS A 44 11.97 5.58 14.87
C HIS A 44 12.73 4.32 15.30
N HIS A 45 12.36 3.78 16.45
CA HIS A 45 12.95 2.56 17.01
C HIS A 45 12.01 1.38 16.81
N VAL A 46 12.39 0.41 15.99
CA VAL A 46 11.66 -0.87 15.92
C VAL A 46 12.11 -1.72 17.11
N ALA A 47 11.25 -1.84 18.12
CA ALA A 47 11.56 -2.54 19.36
C ALA A 47 11.63 -4.05 19.16
N PHE A 48 10.73 -4.58 18.35
CA PHE A 48 10.71 -6.01 18.03
C PHE A 48 10.07 -6.29 16.68
N VAL A 49 10.41 -7.45 16.15
CA VAL A 49 9.75 -8.07 14.99
C VAL A 49 9.24 -9.44 15.42
N TRP A 50 7.98 -9.71 15.11
CA TRP A 50 7.41 -11.05 15.21
C TRP A 50 6.92 -11.54 13.85
N SER A 51 7.03 -12.81 13.61
CA SER A 51 6.44 -13.48 12.45
C SER A 51 6.02 -14.90 12.79
N ARG A 52 5.02 -15.43 12.10
CA ARG A 52 4.62 -16.83 12.18
C ARG A 52 5.80 -17.79 11.96
N THR A 53 6.76 -17.40 11.14
CA THR A 53 8.02 -18.13 10.93
C THR A 53 9.16 -17.40 11.66
N ALA A 54 9.73 -18.01 12.69
CA ALA A 54 10.80 -17.42 13.49
C ALA A 54 12.03 -17.00 12.64
N PRO A 55 12.49 -17.77 11.64
CA PRO A 55 13.59 -17.34 10.77
C PRO A 55 13.30 -16.03 10.02
N ALA A 56 12.07 -15.79 9.58
CA ALA A 56 11.73 -14.54 8.91
C ALA A 56 11.77 -13.34 9.88
N ALA A 57 11.30 -13.52 11.12
CA ALA A 57 11.40 -12.48 12.15
C ALA A 57 12.87 -12.18 12.47
N ALA A 58 13.71 -13.20 12.65
CA ALA A 58 15.14 -13.04 12.92
C ALA A 58 15.86 -12.33 11.77
N ALA A 59 15.60 -12.72 10.52
CA ALA A 59 16.21 -12.12 9.35
C ALA A 59 15.86 -10.64 9.19
N LEU A 60 14.61 -10.26 9.49
CA LEU A 60 14.21 -8.85 9.45
C LEU A 60 14.79 -8.09 10.63
N ALA A 61 14.70 -8.62 11.86
CA ALA A 61 15.22 -7.96 13.06
C ALA A 61 16.73 -7.67 12.94
N ALA A 62 17.51 -8.60 12.38
CA ALA A 62 18.95 -8.42 12.14
C ALA A 62 19.29 -7.21 11.25
N ARG A 63 18.33 -6.70 10.46
CA ARG A 63 18.47 -5.53 9.61
C ARG A 63 18.04 -4.22 10.31
N LEU A 64 17.50 -4.32 11.52
CA LEU A 64 16.89 -3.21 12.25
C LEU A 64 17.66 -3.01 13.57
N PRO A 65 18.46 -1.96 13.72
CA PRO A 65 19.27 -1.73 14.91
C PRO A 65 18.43 -1.76 16.20
N GLY A 66 18.83 -2.60 17.16
CA GLY A 66 18.18 -2.76 18.45
C GLY A 66 16.86 -3.55 18.45
N ALA A 67 16.38 -4.03 17.30
CA ALA A 67 15.15 -4.80 17.22
C ALA A 67 15.36 -6.25 17.74
N GLN A 68 14.42 -6.72 18.55
CA GLN A 68 14.38 -8.11 19.01
C GLN A 68 13.53 -8.97 18.06
N ALA A 69 13.98 -10.17 17.73
CA ALA A 69 13.12 -11.16 17.08
C ALA A 69 12.34 -11.91 18.17
N LEU A 70 11.02 -11.80 18.17
CA LEU A 70 10.17 -12.54 19.10
C LEU A 70 9.80 -13.91 18.51
N ALA A 71 10.01 -14.96 19.30
CA ALA A 71 9.57 -16.31 18.95
C ALA A 71 8.06 -16.50 19.16
N THR A 72 7.49 -15.84 20.17
CA THR A 72 6.07 -15.91 20.56
C THR A 72 5.50 -14.53 20.86
N LEU A 73 4.19 -14.43 20.89
CA LEU A 73 3.44 -13.24 21.33
C LEU A 73 2.86 -13.43 22.76
N ALA A 74 3.55 -14.24 23.57
CA ALA A 74 3.17 -14.42 24.97
C ALA A 74 3.29 -13.08 25.76
N PRO A 75 2.36 -12.81 26.69
CA PRO A 75 2.42 -11.61 27.52
C PRO A 75 3.57 -11.69 28.55
N PRO A 76 4.15 -10.52 28.95
CA PRO A 76 3.86 -9.21 28.39
C PRO A 76 4.56 -8.98 27.06
N LEU A 77 3.85 -8.34 26.10
CA LEU A 77 4.51 -7.86 24.88
C LEU A 77 5.53 -6.75 25.23
N PRO A 78 6.66 -6.68 24.51
CA PRO A 78 7.56 -5.55 24.67
C PRO A 78 6.81 -4.22 24.43
N PRO A 79 7.03 -3.18 25.26
CA PRO A 79 6.34 -1.92 25.14
C PRO A 79 6.66 -1.25 23.80
N ALA A 80 5.61 -0.72 23.16
CA ALA A 80 5.71 0.06 21.94
C ALA A 80 4.62 1.17 21.96
N ASP A 81 4.90 2.27 21.28
CA ASP A 81 3.94 3.36 21.10
C ASP A 81 2.90 3.00 20.04
N VAL A 82 3.33 2.20 19.03
CA VAL A 82 2.48 1.70 17.95
C VAL A 82 2.84 0.26 17.62
N TYR A 83 1.84 -0.60 17.52
CA TYR A 83 1.96 -1.98 17.02
C TYR A 83 1.42 -2.06 15.61
N LEU A 84 2.27 -2.35 14.63
CA LEU A 84 1.92 -2.44 13.20
C LEU A 84 1.71 -3.89 12.78
N LEU A 85 0.50 -4.22 12.33
CA LEU A 85 0.14 -5.56 11.84
C LEU A 85 0.43 -5.67 10.33
N ALA A 86 1.67 -6.01 9.99
CA ALA A 86 2.13 -6.23 8.61
C ALA A 86 1.96 -7.69 8.18
N VAL A 87 0.78 -8.25 8.41
CA VAL A 87 0.37 -9.63 8.14
C VAL A 87 -0.70 -9.67 7.05
N PRO A 88 -1.00 -10.85 6.44
CA PRO A 88 -2.14 -10.99 5.55
C PRO A 88 -3.46 -10.58 6.22
N ASP A 89 -4.37 -9.99 5.47
CA ASP A 89 -5.66 -9.46 5.97
C ASP A 89 -6.43 -10.49 6.81
N ALA A 90 -6.48 -11.75 6.34
CA ALA A 90 -7.15 -12.84 7.06
C ALA A 90 -6.51 -13.19 8.42
N ALA A 91 -5.27 -12.78 8.68
CA ALA A 91 -4.59 -13.03 9.95
C ALA A 91 -4.81 -11.92 10.99
N VAL A 92 -5.34 -10.76 10.61
CA VAL A 92 -5.50 -9.60 11.50
C VAL A 92 -6.48 -9.91 12.63
N ALA A 93 -7.71 -10.32 12.32
CA ALA A 93 -8.74 -10.61 13.33
C ALA A 93 -8.33 -11.74 14.30
N PRO A 94 -7.78 -12.88 13.84
CA PRO A 94 -7.22 -13.90 14.74
C PRO A 94 -6.13 -13.38 15.67
N LEU A 95 -5.18 -12.58 15.18
CA LEU A 95 -4.13 -11.99 16.01
C LEU A 95 -4.69 -11.03 17.05
N LEU A 96 -5.64 -10.19 16.65
CA LEU A 96 -6.31 -9.28 17.59
C LEU A 96 -6.98 -10.03 18.74
N ALA A 97 -7.60 -11.18 18.45
CA ALA A 97 -8.30 -12.00 19.44
C ALA A 97 -7.38 -12.82 20.36
N THR A 98 -6.18 -13.19 19.89
CA THR A 98 -5.28 -14.09 20.62
C THR A 98 -4.21 -13.37 21.45
N ILE A 99 -3.86 -12.13 21.08
CA ILE A 99 -2.83 -11.37 21.76
C ILE A 99 -3.42 -10.66 22.98
N THR A 100 -2.76 -10.78 24.12
CA THR A 100 -3.01 -9.93 25.28
C THR A 100 -2.31 -8.58 25.07
N TRP A 101 -3.06 -7.61 24.58
CA TRP A 101 -2.55 -6.27 24.29
C TRP A 101 -2.35 -5.48 25.60
N PRO A 102 -1.29 -4.65 25.69
CA PRO A 102 -1.19 -3.65 26.75
C PRO A 102 -2.42 -2.73 26.74
N ALA A 103 -2.85 -2.31 27.93
CA ALA A 103 -4.01 -1.41 28.05
C ALA A 103 -3.74 -0.09 27.28
N GLY A 104 -4.69 0.30 26.41
CA GLY A 104 -4.57 1.50 25.58
C GLY A 104 -3.58 1.38 24.43
N ALA A 105 -3.12 0.17 24.10
CA ALA A 105 -2.21 -0.07 22.98
C ALA A 105 -2.78 0.49 21.67
N LEU A 106 -2.00 1.29 20.95
CA LEU A 106 -2.30 1.69 19.58
C LEU A 106 -1.87 0.59 18.63
N VAL A 107 -2.83 -0.07 18.01
CA VAL A 107 -2.61 -1.17 17.06
C VAL A 107 -3.17 -0.77 15.70
N ALA A 108 -2.35 -0.83 14.67
CA ALA A 108 -2.76 -0.48 13.32
C ALA A 108 -2.46 -1.60 12.32
N HIS A 109 -3.45 -1.96 11.49
CA HIS A 109 -3.21 -2.86 10.37
C HIS A 109 -2.80 -2.09 9.10
N LEU A 110 -2.16 -2.81 8.14
CA LEU A 110 -1.66 -2.24 6.90
C LEU A 110 -2.51 -2.63 5.68
N ALA A 111 -3.70 -3.20 5.90
CA ALA A 111 -4.56 -3.72 4.85
C ALA A 111 -5.33 -2.63 4.12
N GLY A 112 -5.43 -2.74 2.79
CA GLY A 112 -6.23 -1.84 1.96
C GLY A 112 -7.73 -2.09 2.03
N ALA A 113 -8.13 -3.38 2.12
CA ALA A 113 -9.54 -3.77 2.07
C ALA A 113 -10.19 -3.99 3.44
N LEU A 114 -9.41 -4.25 4.50
CA LEU A 114 -9.94 -4.57 5.81
C LEU A 114 -10.46 -3.30 6.51
N PRO A 115 -11.74 -3.26 6.99
CA PRO A 115 -12.27 -2.07 7.63
C PRO A 115 -11.76 -1.86 9.05
N LEU A 116 -11.80 -0.61 9.54
CA LEU A 116 -11.43 -0.25 10.91
C LEU A 116 -12.29 -1.01 11.96
N SER A 117 -13.51 -1.38 11.60
CA SER A 117 -14.42 -2.15 12.48
C SER A 117 -13.87 -3.52 12.90
N VAL A 118 -12.80 -4.03 12.29
CA VAL A 118 -12.11 -5.26 12.74
C VAL A 118 -11.66 -5.19 14.19
N PHE A 119 -11.43 -3.97 14.72
CA PHE A 119 -11.07 -3.72 16.12
C PHE A 119 -12.26 -3.68 17.08
N GLY A 120 -13.52 -3.78 16.60
CA GLY A 120 -14.72 -3.56 17.39
C GLY A 120 -14.87 -4.49 18.61
N ASN A 121 -14.26 -5.67 18.59
CA ASN A 121 -14.25 -6.63 19.70
C ASN A 121 -13.05 -6.50 20.64
N GLN A 122 -12.29 -5.40 20.56
CA GLN A 122 -11.06 -5.16 21.33
C GLN A 122 -11.14 -3.85 22.13
N PRO A 123 -11.90 -3.80 23.24
CA PRO A 123 -12.18 -2.55 23.95
C PRO A 123 -10.95 -1.90 24.59
N THR A 124 -9.89 -2.68 24.78
CA THR A 124 -8.62 -2.18 25.37
C THR A 124 -7.63 -1.69 24.32
N VAL A 125 -7.92 -1.87 23.03
CA VAL A 125 -7.06 -1.51 21.90
C VAL A 125 -7.58 -0.24 21.24
N ARG A 126 -6.70 0.70 20.98
CA ARG A 126 -6.96 1.86 20.13
C ARG A 126 -6.62 1.44 18.69
N GLY A 127 -7.66 1.10 17.93
CA GLY A 127 -7.52 0.60 16.57
C GLY A 127 -7.18 1.68 15.57
N GLY A 128 -6.36 1.32 14.58
CA GLY A 128 -6.03 2.20 13.46
C GLY A 128 -5.66 1.46 12.19
N VAL A 129 -5.51 2.24 11.14
CA VAL A 129 -5.04 1.79 9.81
C VAL A 129 -3.85 2.63 9.40
N PHE A 130 -2.81 1.98 8.92
CA PHE A 130 -1.61 2.58 8.36
C PHE A 130 -1.34 1.93 7.00
N TYR A 131 -2.08 2.35 5.97
CA TYR A 131 -2.06 1.69 4.67
C TYR A 131 -1.12 2.38 3.67
N PRO A 132 0.04 1.77 3.33
CA PRO A 132 0.89 2.25 2.25
C PRO A 132 0.36 1.78 0.90
N LEU A 133 -0.02 2.73 0.04
CA LEU A 133 -0.49 2.44 -1.32
C LEU A 133 0.72 2.24 -2.24
N GLN A 134 1.27 1.05 -2.23
CA GLN A 134 2.44 0.69 -3.04
C GLN A 134 2.49 -0.82 -3.30
N THR A 135 3.19 -1.23 -4.35
CA THR A 135 3.60 -2.61 -4.58
C THR A 135 4.99 -2.86 -3.98
N PHE A 136 5.14 -3.94 -3.21
CA PHE A 136 6.38 -4.28 -2.51
C PHE A 136 6.98 -5.55 -3.11
N SER A 137 8.11 -5.40 -3.79
CA SER A 137 8.84 -6.50 -4.41
C SER A 137 10.23 -6.65 -3.79
N PRO A 138 10.69 -7.89 -3.55
CA PRO A 138 12.04 -8.12 -3.04
C PRO A 138 13.08 -7.45 -3.95
N GLY A 139 14.12 -6.86 -3.34
CA GLY A 139 15.24 -6.25 -4.07
C GLY A 139 14.96 -4.91 -4.74
N ARG A 140 13.72 -4.40 -4.72
CA ARG A 140 13.40 -3.07 -5.24
C ARG A 140 13.32 -2.04 -4.12
N ALA A 141 14.11 -0.98 -4.21
CA ALA A 141 14.03 0.15 -3.29
C ALA A 141 12.68 0.88 -3.45
N ILE A 142 12.14 1.35 -2.33
CA ILE A 142 10.90 2.16 -2.27
C ILE A 142 11.27 3.61 -1.99
N ALA A 143 10.82 4.52 -2.84
CA ALA A 143 10.93 5.96 -2.62
C ALA A 143 9.81 6.41 -1.65
N TRP A 144 9.99 6.16 -0.36
CA TRP A 144 8.97 6.42 0.67
C TRP A 144 8.40 7.84 0.66
N PRO A 145 9.17 8.91 0.40
CA PRO A 145 8.60 10.26 0.31
C PRO A 145 7.46 10.42 -0.70
N THR A 146 7.41 9.56 -1.73
CA THR A 146 6.36 9.61 -2.77
C THR A 146 5.24 8.59 -2.58
N VAL A 147 5.34 7.69 -1.58
CA VAL A 147 4.33 6.66 -1.31
C VAL A 147 3.11 7.29 -0.64
N PRO A 148 1.90 7.21 -1.21
CA PRO A 148 0.70 7.62 -0.48
C PRO A 148 0.49 6.74 0.75
N LEU A 149 0.36 7.37 1.93
CA LEU A 149 0.03 6.72 3.19
C LEU A 149 -1.38 7.14 3.62
N CYS A 150 -2.27 6.15 3.75
CA CYS A 150 -3.66 6.36 4.11
C CYS A 150 -3.90 5.96 5.57
N ILE A 151 -4.46 6.89 6.36
CA ILE A 151 -4.61 6.75 7.80
C ILE A 151 -6.09 6.82 8.17
N GLU A 152 -6.48 5.93 9.09
CA GLU A 152 -7.77 5.90 9.76
C GLU A 152 -7.57 5.48 11.22
N ALA A 153 -8.35 5.99 12.16
CA ALA A 153 -8.26 5.57 13.55
C ALA A 153 -9.57 5.76 14.30
N HIS A 154 -9.74 5.03 15.42
CA HIS A 154 -10.92 5.12 16.26
C HIS A 154 -11.05 6.44 17.01
N ASP A 155 -9.92 7.07 17.37
CA ASP A 155 -9.90 8.29 18.17
C ASP A 155 -8.85 9.28 17.67
N LEU A 156 -9.01 10.55 18.04
CA LEU A 156 -8.16 11.66 17.59
C LEU A 156 -6.69 11.51 18.02
N ALA A 157 -6.42 10.94 19.19
CA ALA A 157 -5.04 10.80 19.66
C ALA A 157 -4.32 9.66 18.91
N ALA A 158 -5.02 8.54 18.61
CA ALA A 158 -4.53 7.48 17.73
C ALA A 158 -4.26 8.02 16.32
N GLU A 159 -5.20 8.78 15.77
CA GLU A 159 -5.06 9.40 14.46
C GLU A 159 -3.85 10.35 14.41
N THR A 160 -3.71 11.20 15.41
CA THR A 160 -2.57 12.15 15.51
C THR A 160 -1.24 11.41 15.49
N THR A 161 -1.11 10.34 16.28
CA THR A 161 0.11 9.53 16.34
C THR A 161 0.41 8.86 14.99
N LEU A 162 -0.59 8.23 14.36
CA LEU A 162 -0.43 7.58 13.05
C LEU A 162 -0.13 8.57 11.93
N LEU A 163 -0.73 9.77 11.96
CA LEU A 163 -0.42 10.84 11.01
C LEU A 163 1.01 11.36 11.18
N ALA A 164 1.49 11.52 12.42
CA ALA A 164 2.87 11.92 12.69
C ALA A 164 3.85 10.86 12.16
N LEU A 165 3.59 9.58 12.44
CA LEU A 165 4.36 8.45 11.91
C LEU A 165 4.36 8.43 10.37
N ALA A 166 3.21 8.65 9.74
CA ALA A 166 3.11 8.66 8.28
C ALA A 166 3.89 9.82 7.66
N ARG A 167 3.80 11.02 8.24
CA ARG A 167 4.50 12.22 7.76
C ARG A 167 6.03 12.14 7.92
N SER A 168 6.54 11.32 8.82
CA SER A 168 7.99 11.06 8.92
C SER A 168 8.52 10.24 7.75
N LEU A 169 7.65 9.49 7.05
CA LEU A 169 8.01 8.62 5.94
C LEU A 169 7.64 9.22 4.57
N SER A 170 6.52 9.95 4.48
CA SER A 170 5.97 10.36 3.19
C SER A 170 5.44 11.81 3.21
N GLN A 171 5.57 12.46 2.06
CA GLN A 171 4.95 13.76 1.76
C GLN A 171 3.47 13.63 1.35
N HIS A 172 2.99 12.42 1.05
CA HIS A 172 1.64 12.13 0.55
C HIS A 172 0.81 11.37 1.58
N VAL A 173 0.39 12.06 2.64
CA VAL A 173 -0.43 11.48 3.71
C VAL A 173 -1.88 11.90 3.56
N ARG A 174 -2.81 10.95 3.62
CA ARG A 174 -4.26 11.17 3.50
C ARG A 174 -5.02 10.50 4.63
N ARG A 175 -6.04 11.19 5.14
CA ARG A 175 -7.10 10.59 5.95
C ARG A 175 -8.13 9.99 5.01
N LEU A 176 -8.45 8.72 5.19
CA LEU A 176 -9.49 8.04 4.44
C LEU A 176 -10.27 7.15 5.39
N ASP A 177 -11.59 7.17 5.27
CA ASP A 177 -12.42 6.16 5.92
C ASP A 177 -12.29 4.79 5.23
N SER A 178 -12.85 3.75 5.88
CA SER A 178 -12.78 2.38 5.38
C SER A 178 -13.42 2.20 3.99
N GLY A 179 -14.50 2.95 3.70
CA GLY A 179 -15.17 2.89 2.39
C GLY A 179 -14.33 3.54 1.28
N GLN A 180 -13.76 4.70 1.56
CA GLN A 180 -12.85 5.40 0.64
C GLN A 180 -11.59 4.56 0.38
N ARG A 181 -11.00 3.98 1.44
CA ARG A 181 -9.81 3.13 1.33
C ARG A 181 -10.09 1.87 0.51
N LEU A 182 -11.23 1.22 0.70
CA LEU A 182 -11.62 0.07 -0.12
C LEU A 182 -11.74 0.43 -1.60
N LYS A 183 -12.39 1.54 -1.93
CA LYS A 183 -12.48 2.03 -3.32
C LYS A 183 -11.09 2.32 -3.91
N LEU A 184 -10.23 2.99 -3.14
CA LEU A 184 -8.85 3.26 -3.55
C LEU A 184 -8.07 1.95 -3.79
N HIS A 185 -8.24 0.96 -2.90
CA HIS A 185 -7.57 -0.33 -3.06
C HIS A 185 -8.05 -1.08 -4.30
N VAL A 186 -9.35 -1.10 -4.59
CA VAL A 186 -9.90 -1.67 -5.83
C VAL A 186 -9.33 -0.95 -7.06
N ALA A 187 -9.29 0.40 -7.06
CA ALA A 187 -8.68 1.16 -8.15
C ALA A 187 -7.20 0.80 -8.33
N ALA A 188 -6.45 0.62 -7.24
CA ALA A 188 -5.05 0.19 -7.29
C ALA A 188 -4.88 -1.23 -7.86
N VAL A 189 -5.81 -2.15 -7.61
CA VAL A 189 -5.82 -3.48 -8.22
C VAL A 189 -5.94 -3.36 -9.74
N PHE A 190 -6.85 -2.52 -10.25
CA PHE A 190 -6.96 -2.25 -11.69
C PHE A 190 -5.69 -1.64 -12.26
N ALA A 191 -5.18 -0.57 -11.62
CA ALA A 191 -4.05 0.18 -12.14
C ALA A 191 -2.71 -0.57 -12.06
N ASN A 192 -2.54 -1.49 -11.11
CA ASN A 192 -1.29 -2.20 -10.88
C ASN A 192 -1.39 -3.70 -11.14
N ASN A 193 -2.23 -4.43 -10.39
CA ASN A 193 -2.23 -5.90 -10.46
C ASN A 193 -2.73 -6.43 -11.81
N PHE A 194 -3.86 -5.89 -12.31
CA PHE A 194 -4.39 -6.31 -13.61
C PHE A 194 -3.51 -5.83 -14.75
N THR A 195 -2.98 -4.62 -14.69
CA THR A 195 -2.01 -4.13 -15.66
C THR A 195 -0.78 -5.05 -15.75
N ASN A 196 -0.19 -5.42 -14.60
CA ASN A 196 0.93 -6.37 -14.59
C ASN A 196 0.56 -7.75 -15.17
N HIS A 197 -0.65 -8.25 -14.89
CA HIS A 197 -1.12 -9.51 -15.46
C HIS A 197 -1.28 -9.43 -16.98
N LEU A 198 -1.84 -8.33 -17.49
CA LEU A 198 -1.97 -8.10 -18.94
C LEU A 198 -0.61 -8.00 -19.64
N LEU A 199 0.37 -7.39 -19.03
CA LEU A 199 1.76 -7.37 -19.54
C LEU A 199 2.35 -8.78 -19.57
N GLY A 200 2.06 -9.62 -18.57
CA GLY A 200 2.48 -11.03 -18.57
C GLY A 200 1.84 -11.85 -19.70
N ILE A 201 0.57 -11.62 -20.03
CA ILE A 201 -0.09 -12.23 -21.19
C ILE A 201 0.58 -11.77 -22.49
N ALA A 202 0.87 -10.47 -22.61
CA ALA A 202 1.53 -9.93 -23.79
C ALA A 202 2.93 -10.53 -24.01
N ASP A 203 3.72 -10.65 -22.92
CA ASP A 203 5.04 -11.30 -22.96
C ASP A 203 4.94 -12.77 -23.42
N ALA A 204 3.97 -13.52 -22.91
CA ALA A 204 3.77 -14.92 -23.30
C ALA A 204 3.42 -15.06 -24.79
N LEU A 205 2.54 -14.19 -25.32
CA LEU A 205 2.19 -14.18 -26.75
C LEU A 205 3.38 -13.83 -27.66
N LEU A 206 4.24 -12.89 -27.22
CA LEU A 206 5.47 -12.58 -27.96
C LEU A 206 6.45 -13.76 -27.95
N ALA A 207 6.58 -14.44 -26.81
CA ALA A 207 7.46 -15.62 -26.71
C ALA A 207 7.03 -16.76 -27.64
N GLU A 208 5.73 -16.98 -27.83
CA GLU A 208 5.22 -17.96 -28.81
C GLU A 208 5.56 -17.62 -30.27
N ALA A 209 5.79 -16.34 -30.54
CA ALA A 209 6.15 -15.85 -31.89
C ALA A 209 7.67 -15.59 -32.04
N ASP A 210 8.50 -16.00 -31.08
CA ASP A 210 9.94 -15.71 -31.04
C ASP A 210 10.27 -14.20 -31.11
N LEU A 211 9.40 -13.35 -30.54
CA LEU A 211 9.57 -11.89 -30.53
C LEU A 211 10.03 -11.41 -29.15
N PRO A 212 11.00 -10.47 -29.10
CA PRO A 212 11.50 -9.96 -27.83
C PRO A 212 10.48 -9.03 -27.15
N PRO A 213 10.23 -9.16 -25.82
CA PRO A 213 9.34 -8.28 -25.04
C PRO A 213 9.66 -6.79 -25.16
N ALA A 214 10.90 -6.44 -25.42
CA ALA A 214 11.38 -5.06 -25.61
C ALA A 214 10.62 -4.30 -26.72
N LEU A 215 10.03 -4.99 -27.70
CA LEU A 215 9.22 -4.37 -28.75
C LEU A 215 8.01 -3.61 -28.20
N LEU A 216 7.41 -4.06 -27.11
CA LEU A 216 6.25 -3.40 -26.50
C LEU A 216 6.62 -2.25 -25.55
N ALA A 217 7.89 -2.14 -25.14
CA ALA A 217 8.27 -1.17 -24.11
C ALA A 217 7.96 0.30 -24.45
N PRO A 218 8.18 0.79 -25.71
CA PRO A 218 7.77 2.14 -26.08
C PRO A 218 6.27 2.35 -26.05
N LEU A 219 5.48 1.37 -26.54
CA LEU A 219 4.03 1.42 -26.55
C LEU A 219 3.45 1.46 -25.14
N VAL A 220 3.98 0.64 -24.22
CA VAL A 220 3.54 0.59 -22.83
C VAL A 220 3.79 1.94 -22.14
N ARG A 221 4.98 2.55 -22.34
CA ARG A 221 5.29 3.88 -21.77
C ARG A 221 4.32 4.93 -22.29
N GLU A 222 4.14 5.02 -23.61
CA GLU A 222 3.20 5.98 -24.23
C GLU A 222 1.79 5.81 -23.69
N THR A 223 1.32 4.58 -23.50
CA THR A 223 -0.01 4.30 -22.95
C THR A 223 -0.15 4.84 -21.54
N VAL A 224 0.86 4.63 -20.68
CA VAL A 224 0.87 5.11 -19.29
C VAL A 224 0.97 6.63 -19.24
N ASP A 225 1.92 7.22 -19.97
CA ASP A 225 2.16 8.66 -19.99
C ASP A 225 0.91 9.42 -20.47
N LYS A 226 0.29 8.95 -21.54
CA LYS A 226 -0.94 9.52 -22.07
C LYS A 226 -2.10 9.40 -21.09
N ALA A 227 -2.27 8.25 -20.42
CA ALA A 227 -3.34 8.03 -19.44
C ALA A 227 -3.16 8.84 -18.16
N LEU A 228 -1.91 9.17 -17.77
CA LEU A 228 -1.63 10.04 -16.62
C LEU A 228 -1.81 11.52 -16.94
N ALA A 229 -1.61 11.92 -18.20
CA ALA A 229 -1.75 13.31 -18.65
C ALA A 229 -3.18 13.68 -19.02
N ASN A 230 -4.07 12.72 -19.27
CA ASN A 230 -5.43 12.92 -19.77
C ASN A 230 -6.45 12.06 -19.00
N ALA A 231 -7.75 12.25 -19.27
CA ALA A 231 -8.79 11.32 -18.83
C ALA A 231 -8.64 10.00 -19.60
N PRO A 232 -8.34 8.86 -18.95
CA PRO A 232 -7.98 7.61 -19.64
C PRO A 232 -9.01 7.13 -20.67
N PHE A 233 -10.30 7.21 -20.34
CA PHE A 233 -11.37 6.82 -21.28
C PHE A 233 -11.44 7.73 -22.52
N ALA A 234 -11.14 9.03 -22.38
CA ALA A 234 -11.16 9.98 -23.49
C ALA A 234 -10.02 9.77 -24.51
N VAL A 235 -8.93 9.10 -24.07
CA VAL A 235 -7.77 8.82 -24.92
C VAL A 235 -7.66 7.36 -25.32
N GLN A 236 -8.71 6.58 -25.09
CA GLN A 236 -8.77 5.16 -25.47
C GLN A 236 -8.70 5.03 -27.00
N THR A 237 -7.90 4.07 -27.48
CA THR A 237 -7.71 3.75 -28.89
C THR A 237 -7.86 2.26 -29.13
N GLY A 238 -7.77 1.83 -30.38
CA GLY A 238 -7.74 0.43 -30.77
C GLY A 238 -8.99 -0.07 -31.52
N PRO A 239 -9.04 -1.35 -31.92
CA PRO A 239 -10.12 -1.91 -32.72
C PRO A 239 -11.47 -1.93 -31.98
N ALA A 240 -11.46 -2.05 -30.64
CA ALA A 240 -12.69 -2.03 -29.85
C ALA A 240 -13.43 -0.68 -29.96
N VAL A 241 -12.70 0.44 -29.87
CA VAL A 241 -13.27 1.80 -30.01
C VAL A 241 -13.85 2.04 -31.39
N ARG A 242 -13.21 1.49 -32.43
CA ARG A 242 -13.65 1.67 -33.82
C ARG A 242 -14.69 0.63 -34.27
N HIS A 243 -15.14 -0.26 -33.38
CA HIS A 243 -16.00 -1.40 -33.69
C HIS A 243 -15.51 -2.22 -34.91
N ASP A 244 -14.19 -2.41 -35.01
CA ASP A 244 -13.53 -3.09 -36.13
C ASP A 244 -13.74 -4.62 -36.03
N ALA A 245 -14.92 -5.10 -36.42
CA ALA A 245 -15.32 -6.48 -36.29
C ALA A 245 -14.35 -7.49 -36.95
N PRO A 246 -13.82 -7.23 -38.19
CA PRO A 246 -12.85 -8.14 -38.78
C PRO A 246 -11.57 -8.31 -37.94
N THR A 247 -11.00 -7.23 -37.45
CA THR A 247 -9.81 -7.25 -36.58
C THR A 247 -10.09 -7.98 -35.27
N LEU A 248 -11.22 -7.69 -34.62
CA LEU A 248 -11.61 -8.35 -33.37
C LEU A 248 -11.80 -9.87 -33.57
N ALA A 249 -12.39 -10.30 -34.68
CA ALA A 249 -12.54 -11.71 -35.00
C ALA A 249 -11.19 -12.40 -35.24
N ALA A 250 -10.27 -11.75 -35.96
CA ALA A 250 -8.91 -12.26 -36.17
C ALA A 250 -8.13 -12.41 -34.85
N HIS A 251 -8.22 -11.44 -33.96
CA HIS A 251 -7.58 -11.52 -32.62
C HIS A 251 -8.19 -12.65 -31.79
N HIS A 252 -9.52 -12.79 -31.83
CA HIS A 252 -10.20 -13.86 -31.11
C HIS A 252 -9.76 -15.25 -31.65
N ALA A 253 -9.65 -15.42 -32.97
CA ALA A 253 -9.13 -16.65 -33.56
C ALA A 253 -7.66 -16.92 -33.19
N ALA A 254 -6.82 -15.90 -33.17
CA ALA A 254 -5.41 -16.03 -32.77
C ALA A 254 -5.24 -16.50 -31.30
N LEU A 255 -6.23 -16.25 -30.47
CA LEU A 255 -6.24 -16.68 -29.06
C LEU A 255 -6.91 -18.06 -28.85
N ALA A 256 -7.23 -18.79 -29.89
CA ALA A 256 -7.95 -20.08 -29.79
C ALA A 256 -7.22 -21.13 -28.93
N ALA A 257 -5.88 -21.10 -28.89
CA ALA A 257 -5.07 -21.97 -28.03
C ALA A 257 -5.14 -21.59 -26.55
N HIS A 258 -5.64 -20.39 -26.20
CA HIS A 258 -5.69 -19.83 -24.86
C HIS A 258 -7.12 -19.42 -24.46
N PRO A 259 -8.04 -20.35 -24.16
CA PRO A 259 -9.46 -20.04 -23.93
C PRO A 259 -9.69 -19.02 -22.80
N ALA A 260 -8.85 -19.04 -21.74
CA ALA A 260 -8.95 -18.09 -20.65
C ALA A 260 -8.58 -16.65 -21.09
N TRP A 261 -7.53 -16.49 -21.90
CA TRP A 261 -7.13 -15.18 -22.44
C TRP A 261 -8.11 -14.68 -23.50
N GLN A 262 -8.65 -15.59 -24.30
CA GLN A 262 -9.69 -15.30 -25.29
C GLN A 262 -10.96 -14.75 -24.61
N ALA A 263 -11.41 -15.38 -23.51
CA ALA A 263 -12.53 -14.90 -22.72
C ALA A 263 -12.24 -13.54 -22.06
N LEU A 264 -11.03 -13.32 -21.52
CA LEU A 264 -10.60 -12.05 -20.96
C LEU A 264 -10.57 -10.95 -22.03
N TYR A 265 -10.03 -11.24 -23.23
CA TYR A 265 -10.02 -10.33 -24.37
C TYR A 265 -11.43 -9.86 -24.74
N ALA A 266 -12.38 -10.79 -24.85
CA ALA A 266 -13.78 -10.49 -25.15
C ALA A 266 -14.42 -9.60 -24.08
N ARG A 267 -14.16 -9.87 -22.80
CA ARG A 267 -14.68 -9.06 -21.69
C ARG A 267 -14.12 -7.64 -21.67
N LEU A 268 -12.82 -7.48 -21.92
CA LEU A 268 -12.18 -6.17 -21.99
C LEU A 268 -12.67 -5.38 -23.22
N THR A 269 -12.82 -6.03 -24.37
CA THR A 269 -13.39 -5.44 -25.59
C THR A 269 -14.80 -4.90 -25.32
N ALA A 270 -15.68 -5.71 -24.73
CA ALA A 270 -17.04 -5.29 -24.38
C ALA A 270 -17.04 -4.13 -23.36
N SER A 271 -16.13 -4.17 -22.37
CA SER A 271 -15.99 -3.08 -21.39
C SER A 271 -15.55 -1.76 -22.02
N ILE A 272 -14.61 -1.80 -22.98
CA ILE A 272 -14.19 -0.60 -23.73
C ILE A 272 -15.36 -0.05 -24.53
N GLN A 273 -16.09 -0.89 -25.26
CA GLN A 273 -17.24 -0.46 -26.07
C GLN A 273 -18.38 0.13 -25.25
N ALA A 274 -18.55 -0.32 -24.02
CA ALA A 274 -19.58 0.21 -23.11
C ALA A 274 -19.24 1.58 -22.51
N GLN A 275 -18.02 2.10 -22.70
CA GLN A 275 -17.60 3.45 -22.24
C GLN A 275 -17.73 4.52 -23.33
N LEU A 276 -18.09 4.12 -24.55
CA LEU A 276 -18.31 5.02 -25.70
C LEU A 276 -19.72 5.58 -25.70
#